data_5b769e758256397785f3d13367e5470b
#
_entry.id   5b769e758256397785f3d13367e5470b
#
_cell.length_a   1.000
_cell.length_b   1.000
_cell.length_c   1.000
_cell.angle_alpha   90.00
_cell.angle_beta   90.00
_cell.angle_gamma   90.00
#
_symmetry.space_group_name_H-M   'P 1'
#
loop_
_entity.id
_entity.type
_entity.pdbx_description
1 polymer ?
#
loop_
_entity_poly.entity_id
_entity_poly.type
_entity_poly.pdbx_seq_one_letter_code
_entity_poly.pdbx_strand_id
1 'polypeptide(L)'
;SVCWGIGYLASWIAKWSITSIALNRNIFAQALSSASTRVNGDAGSLHGPALSINAFLRNIACIFPFNFMKGYGYIAAIGVFVLLLMVYYLFRKNEKKNYMPWLFTVLYCIPYIRFLTLANHAFLHYFFTYRAQFASIFCLCMIFYYGVDWKLVSKKFLKPRKRHRTNTRKS
;
A
#
# COMPACT_ATOMS: atom_id res chain seq x y z
N SER A 1 -18.90 13.19 3.76
CA SER A 1 -18.19 12.43 2.70
C SER A 1 -19.09 11.92 1.58
N VAL A 2 -20.35 11.53 1.86
CA VAL A 2 -21.31 11.08 0.82
C VAL A 2 -21.65 12.21 -0.16
N CYS A 3 -21.93 13.41 0.35
CA CYS A 3 -22.22 14.57 -0.49
C CYS A 3 -21.08 14.93 -1.44
N TRP A 4 -19.84 14.78 -1.01
CA TRP A 4 -18.67 14.97 -1.87
C TRP A 4 -18.62 13.94 -3.01
N GLY A 5 -18.89 12.67 -2.71
CA GLY A 5 -18.95 11.61 -3.73
C GLY A 5 -20.04 11.85 -4.77
N ILE A 6 -21.24 12.25 -4.32
CA ILE A 6 -22.35 12.60 -5.22
C ILE A 6 -21.98 13.80 -6.10
N GLY A 7 -21.43 14.87 -5.52
CA GLY A 7 -21.00 16.06 -6.27
C GLY A 7 -19.92 15.74 -7.31
N TYR A 8 -18.96 14.87 -6.95
CA TYR A 8 -17.92 14.40 -7.87
C TYR A 8 -18.51 13.62 -9.05
N LEU A 9 -19.39 12.65 -8.79
CA LEU A 9 -20.07 11.88 -9.85
C LEU A 9 -20.94 12.79 -10.75
N ALA A 10 -21.70 13.70 -10.17
CA ALA A 10 -22.52 14.64 -10.91
C ALA A 10 -21.66 15.52 -11.84
N SER A 11 -20.51 16.01 -11.38
CA SER A 11 -19.59 16.81 -12.19
C SER A 11 -19.02 16.02 -13.37
N TRP A 12 -18.70 14.74 -13.19
CA TRP A 12 -18.22 13.86 -14.26
C TRP A 12 -19.31 13.58 -15.29
N ILE A 13 -20.54 13.29 -14.86
CA ILE A 13 -21.67 13.05 -15.74
C ILE A 13 -21.98 14.33 -16.56
N ALA A 14 -22.03 15.49 -15.91
CA ALA A 14 -22.23 16.77 -16.58
C ALA A 14 -21.14 17.04 -17.62
N LYS A 15 -19.87 16.86 -17.26
CA LYS A 15 -18.72 17.00 -18.17
C LYS A 15 -18.86 16.11 -19.41
N TRP A 16 -19.14 14.83 -19.23
CA TRP A 16 -19.25 13.89 -20.33
C TRP A 16 -20.46 14.19 -21.21
N SER A 17 -21.59 14.62 -20.63
CA SER A 17 -22.78 15.01 -21.37
C SER A 17 -22.52 16.25 -22.23
N ILE A 18 -21.96 17.31 -21.66
CA ILE A 18 -21.61 18.55 -22.38
C ILE A 18 -20.62 18.23 -23.51
N THR A 19 -19.58 17.44 -23.24
CA THR A 19 -18.58 17.10 -24.24
C THR A 19 -19.16 16.22 -25.35
N SER A 20 -20.09 15.32 -25.03
CA SER A 20 -20.78 14.48 -26.03
C SER A 20 -21.59 15.32 -27.00
N ILE A 21 -22.31 16.32 -26.48
CA ILE A 21 -23.11 17.26 -27.29
C ILE A 21 -22.17 18.12 -28.15
N ALA A 22 -21.15 18.72 -27.54
CA ALA A 22 -20.23 19.63 -28.24
C ALA A 22 -19.43 18.95 -29.36
N LEU A 23 -19.04 17.68 -29.18
CA LEU A 23 -18.24 16.93 -30.17
C LEU A 23 -19.08 16.02 -31.07
N ASN A 24 -20.39 15.99 -30.89
CA ASN A 24 -21.31 15.06 -31.57
C ASN A 24 -20.79 13.60 -31.55
N ARG A 25 -20.29 13.17 -30.38
CA ARG A 25 -19.71 11.82 -30.16
C ARG A 25 -20.19 11.28 -28.82
N ASN A 26 -20.35 9.95 -28.74
CA ASN A 26 -20.69 9.32 -27.48
C ASN A 26 -19.46 9.22 -26.56
N ILE A 27 -19.21 10.24 -25.73
CA ILE A 27 -18.08 10.28 -24.79
C ILE A 27 -18.24 9.27 -23.66
N PHE A 28 -19.47 8.89 -23.28
CA PHE A 28 -19.70 7.84 -22.29
C PHE A 28 -19.17 6.48 -22.78
N ALA A 29 -19.48 6.12 -24.03
CA ALA A 29 -18.96 4.88 -24.63
C ALA A 29 -17.43 4.90 -24.74
N GLN A 30 -16.84 6.03 -25.11
CA GLN A 30 -15.40 6.20 -25.17
C GLN A 30 -14.75 6.12 -23.79
N ALA A 31 -15.35 6.71 -22.75
CA ALA A 31 -14.86 6.64 -21.37
C ALA A 31 -14.93 5.22 -20.83
N LEU A 32 -16.01 4.49 -21.10
CA LEU A 32 -16.18 3.08 -20.71
C LEU A 32 -15.18 2.17 -21.43
N SER A 33 -14.98 2.35 -22.74
CA SER A 33 -13.96 1.65 -23.49
C SER A 33 -12.56 1.91 -22.94
N SER A 34 -12.23 3.18 -22.64
CA SER A 34 -10.95 3.53 -22.03
C SER A 34 -10.79 2.91 -20.64
N ALA A 35 -11.85 2.84 -19.83
CA ALA A 35 -11.83 2.16 -18.53
C ALA A 35 -11.60 0.65 -18.70
N SER A 36 -12.30 0.02 -19.64
CA SER A 36 -12.11 -1.41 -19.96
C SER A 36 -10.67 -1.70 -20.41
N THR A 37 -10.09 -0.87 -21.26
CA THR A 37 -8.70 -0.99 -21.69
C THR A 37 -7.71 -0.87 -20.53
N ARG A 38 -7.99 -0.02 -19.55
CA ARG A 38 -7.12 0.10 -18.34
C ARG A 38 -7.17 -1.13 -17.46
N VAL A 39 -8.28 -1.85 -17.46
CA VAL A 39 -8.46 -3.09 -16.68
C VAL A 39 -7.89 -4.28 -17.47
N ASN A 40 -8.35 -4.46 -18.71
CA ASN A 40 -8.16 -5.67 -19.50
C ASN A 40 -7.27 -5.48 -20.74
N GLY A 41 -6.67 -4.30 -20.91
CA GLY A 41 -5.86 -4.01 -22.09
C GLY A 41 -4.61 -4.88 -22.17
N ASP A 42 -4.08 -5.00 -23.37
CA ASP A 42 -2.91 -5.80 -23.65
C ASP A 42 -1.62 -5.09 -23.22
N ALA A 43 -0.91 -5.72 -22.31
CA ALA A 43 0.47 -5.36 -21.98
C ALA A 43 1.42 -6.38 -22.65
N GLY A 44 1.39 -6.40 -23.97
CA GLY A 44 2.13 -7.39 -24.76
C GLY A 44 1.56 -8.80 -24.63
N SER A 45 2.38 -9.77 -24.19
CA SER A 45 1.96 -11.18 -24.03
C SER A 45 1.26 -11.50 -22.70
N LEU A 46 1.08 -10.50 -21.82
CA LEU A 46 0.52 -10.72 -20.47
C LEU A 46 -0.96 -10.37 -20.43
N HIS A 47 -1.78 -11.33 -20.01
CA HIS A 47 -3.23 -11.19 -19.90
C HIS A 47 -3.75 -11.72 -18.56
N GLY A 48 -4.92 -11.26 -18.16
CA GLY A 48 -5.66 -11.76 -17.00
C GLY A 48 -4.86 -11.73 -15.68
N PRO A 49 -4.91 -12.80 -14.88
CA PRO A 49 -4.25 -12.85 -13.55
C PRO A 49 -2.74 -12.64 -13.62
N ALA A 50 -2.08 -13.11 -14.69
CA ALA A 50 -0.65 -12.92 -14.87
C ALA A 50 -0.28 -11.44 -15.03
N LEU A 51 -1.09 -10.66 -15.74
CA LEU A 51 -0.94 -9.21 -15.86
C LEU A 51 -1.08 -8.54 -14.50
N SER A 52 -2.11 -8.91 -13.71
CA SER A 52 -2.35 -8.33 -12.38
C SER A 52 -1.20 -8.60 -11.42
N ILE A 53 -0.68 -9.83 -11.39
CA ILE A 53 0.46 -10.19 -10.54
C ILE A 53 1.71 -9.42 -10.98
N ASN A 54 2.00 -9.35 -12.28
CA ASN A 54 3.15 -8.63 -12.78
C ASN A 54 3.05 -7.11 -12.54
N ALA A 55 1.85 -6.52 -12.69
CA ALA A 55 1.60 -5.12 -12.36
C ALA A 55 1.88 -4.84 -10.87
N PHE A 56 1.39 -5.69 -10.00
CA PHE A 56 1.62 -5.61 -8.56
C PHE A 56 3.11 -5.70 -8.21
N LEU A 57 3.80 -6.74 -8.69
CA LEU A 57 5.22 -6.96 -8.44
C LEU A 57 6.06 -5.81 -8.99
N ARG A 58 5.77 -5.32 -10.19
CA ARG A 58 6.49 -4.21 -10.82
C ARG A 58 6.38 -2.90 -10.04
N ASN A 59 5.20 -2.62 -9.47
CA ASN A 59 5.01 -1.44 -8.63
C ASN A 59 5.72 -1.57 -7.27
N ILE A 60 5.70 -2.74 -6.64
CA ILE A 60 6.47 -3.00 -5.40
C ILE A 60 7.96 -2.87 -5.67
N ALA A 61 8.44 -3.36 -6.80
CA ALA A 61 9.83 -3.26 -7.20
C ALA A 61 10.37 -1.82 -7.23
N CYS A 62 9.53 -0.84 -7.48
CA CYS A 62 9.95 0.57 -7.50
C CYS A 62 10.30 1.14 -6.11
N ILE A 63 9.85 0.52 -5.02
CA ILE A 63 10.21 0.97 -3.66
C ILE A 63 11.58 0.45 -3.24
N PHE A 64 11.93 -0.73 -3.70
CA PHE A 64 13.18 -1.38 -3.31
C PHE A 64 14.18 -1.35 -4.50
N PRO A 65 15.10 -0.40 -4.53
CA PRO A 65 15.98 -0.17 -5.69
C PRO A 65 17.05 -1.24 -5.90
N PHE A 66 17.09 -2.30 -5.07
CA PHE A 66 18.14 -3.31 -5.11
C PHE A 66 17.87 -4.39 -6.16
N ASN A 67 18.22 -4.12 -7.42
CA ASN A 67 18.36 -5.14 -8.48
C ASN A 67 17.19 -6.14 -8.60
N PHE A 68 15.99 -5.65 -8.54
CA PHE A 68 14.73 -6.40 -8.49
C PHE A 68 14.55 -7.43 -9.59
N MET A 69 15.10 -7.15 -10.78
CA MET A 69 15.04 -8.05 -11.93
C MET A 69 15.69 -9.42 -11.65
N LYS A 70 16.54 -9.53 -10.63
CA LYS A 70 17.22 -10.79 -10.26
C LYS A 70 16.53 -11.56 -9.12
N GLY A 71 15.31 -11.18 -8.71
CA GLY A 71 14.55 -11.89 -7.66
C GLY A 71 14.97 -11.59 -6.22
N TYR A 72 16.19 -11.15 -5.94
CA TYR A 72 16.65 -10.88 -4.57
C TYR A 72 15.87 -9.76 -3.87
N GLY A 73 15.40 -8.78 -4.62
CA GLY A 73 14.61 -7.70 -4.08
C GLY A 73 13.26 -8.16 -3.52
N TYR A 74 12.62 -9.15 -4.14
CA TYR A 74 11.37 -9.73 -3.63
C TYR A 74 11.60 -10.48 -2.33
N ILE A 75 12.71 -11.24 -2.24
CA ILE A 75 13.09 -11.93 -1.00
C ILE A 75 13.33 -10.91 0.12
N ALA A 76 14.06 -9.82 -0.17
CA ALA A 76 14.29 -8.75 0.78
C ALA A 76 12.98 -8.07 1.22
N ALA A 77 12.07 -7.78 0.29
CA ALA A 77 10.76 -7.19 0.60
C ALA A 77 9.90 -8.10 1.49
N ILE A 78 9.87 -9.40 1.18
CA ILE A 78 9.18 -10.40 2.01
C ILE A 78 9.82 -10.48 3.39
N GLY A 79 11.16 -10.52 3.46
CA GLY A 79 11.90 -10.55 4.72
C GLY A 79 11.61 -9.34 5.62
N VAL A 80 11.61 -8.13 5.04
CA VAL A 80 11.25 -6.89 5.76
C VAL A 80 9.80 -6.95 6.24
N PHE A 81 8.88 -7.40 5.39
CA PHE A 81 7.47 -7.51 5.76
C PHE A 81 7.25 -8.50 6.91
N VAL A 82 7.88 -9.68 6.85
CA VAL A 82 7.83 -10.69 7.92
C VAL A 82 8.42 -10.14 9.22
N LEU A 83 9.55 -9.42 9.14
CA LEU A 83 10.17 -8.77 10.30
C LEU A 83 9.23 -7.74 10.93
N LEU A 84 8.58 -6.90 10.13
CA LEU A 84 7.61 -5.93 10.62
C LEU A 84 6.41 -6.59 11.29
N LEU A 85 5.86 -7.65 10.70
CA LEU A 85 4.77 -8.44 11.30
C LEU A 85 5.22 -9.05 12.64
N MET A 86 6.42 -9.60 12.70
CA MET A 86 6.96 -10.18 13.93
C MET A 86 7.11 -9.12 15.03
N VAL A 87 7.68 -7.96 14.71
CA VAL A 87 7.82 -6.83 15.65
C VAL A 87 6.45 -6.37 16.13
N TYR A 88 5.48 -6.20 15.21
CA TYR A 88 4.12 -5.84 15.57
C TYR A 88 3.48 -6.86 16.51
N TYR A 89 3.58 -8.15 16.20
CA TYR A 89 3.01 -9.22 17.03
C TYR A 89 3.62 -9.29 18.43
N LEU A 90 4.95 -9.13 18.54
CA LEU A 90 5.66 -9.17 19.83
C LEU A 90 5.35 -7.99 20.75
N PHE A 91 5.05 -6.82 20.16
CA PHE A 91 4.87 -5.58 20.92
C PHE A 91 3.45 -4.99 20.80
N ARG A 92 2.48 -5.74 20.29
CA ARG A 92 1.12 -5.24 20.12
C ARG A 92 0.48 -4.90 21.46
N LYS A 93 -0.28 -3.80 21.49
CA LYS A 93 -1.15 -3.47 22.65
C LYS A 93 -2.28 -4.49 22.75
N ASN A 94 -2.56 -4.90 23.99
CA ASN A 94 -3.68 -5.82 24.27
C ASN A 94 -4.97 -5.05 24.60
N GLU A 95 -5.24 -3.94 23.92
CA GLU A 95 -6.44 -3.13 24.14
C GLU A 95 -7.58 -3.61 23.22
N LYS A 96 -8.61 -4.20 23.82
CA LYS A 96 -9.77 -4.78 23.12
C LYS A 96 -10.60 -3.78 22.28
N LYS A 97 -10.46 -2.46 22.50
CA LYS A 97 -11.26 -1.41 21.83
C LYS A 97 -10.49 -0.54 20.84
N ASN A 98 -9.23 -0.84 20.53
CA ASN A 98 -8.45 -0.02 19.62
C ASN A 98 -8.69 -0.46 18.17
N TYR A 99 -9.62 0.22 17.47
CA TYR A 99 -9.93 -0.05 16.06
C TYR A 99 -9.00 0.67 15.08
N MET A 100 -8.17 1.61 15.55
CA MET A 100 -7.30 2.41 14.67
C MET A 100 -6.30 1.57 13.84
N PRO A 101 -5.58 0.58 14.38
CA PRO A 101 -4.72 -0.27 13.57
C PRO A 101 -5.48 -0.99 12.46
N TRP A 102 -6.70 -1.43 12.72
CA TRP A 102 -7.56 -2.07 11.74
C TRP A 102 -7.99 -1.11 10.62
N LEU A 103 -8.39 0.11 10.96
CA LEU A 103 -8.73 1.15 9.99
C LEU A 103 -7.55 1.43 9.05
N PHE A 104 -6.35 1.65 9.61
CA PHE A 104 -5.16 1.88 8.80
C PHE A 104 -4.72 0.65 7.99
N THR A 105 -5.02 -0.57 8.45
CA THR A 105 -4.79 -1.79 7.66
C THR A 105 -5.67 -1.82 6.41
N VAL A 106 -6.94 -1.45 6.53
CA VAL A 106 -7.84 -1.34 5.36
C VAL A 106 -7.32 -0.28 4.39
N LEU A 107 -6.97 0.91 4.88
CA LEU A 107 -6.41 1.98 4.05
C LEU A 107 -5.08 1.59 3.39
N TYR A 108 -4.23 0.83 4.09
CA TYR A 108 -2.98 0.29 3.57
C TYR A 108 -3.19 -0.58 2.33
N CYS A 109 -4.27 -1.34 2.27
CA CYS A 109 -4.56 -2.26 1.16
C CYS A 109 -5.06 -1.54 -0.11
N ILE A 110 -5.60 -0.32 -0.01
CA ILE A 110 -6.24 0.38 -1.14
C ILE A 110 -5.32 0.53 -2.37
N PRO A 111 -4.06 1.00 -2.25
CA PRO A 111 -3.17 1.11 -3.41
C PRO A 111 -2.89 -0.24 -4.08
N TYR A 112 -2.78 -1.31 -3.30
CA TYR A 112 -2.51 -2.65 -3.82
C TYR A 112 -3.72 -3.24 -4.54
N ILE A 113 -4.93 -3.04 -4.01
CA ILE A 113 -6.17 -3.39 -4.69
C ILE A 113 -6.25 -2.65 -6.04
N ARG A 114 -5.90 -1.37 -6.07
CA ARG A 114 -5.84 -0.59 -7.31
C ARG A 114 -4.87 -1.18 -8.34
N PHE A 115 -3.69 -1.66 -7.93
CA PHE A 115 -2.73 -2.28 -8.85
C PHE A 115 -3.25 -3.57 -9.44
N LEU A 116 -4.03 -4.33 -8.68
CA LEU A 116 -4.66 -5.57 -9.14
C LEU A 116 -5.86 -5.31 -10.05
N THR A 117 -6.69 -4.32 -9.73
CA THR A 117 -7.92 -4.02 -10.49
C THR A 117 -7.67 -3.23 -11.77
N LEU A 118 -6.70 -2.30 -11.75
CA LEU A 118 -6.31 -1.53 -12.93
C LEU A 118 -4.97 -2.04 -13.47
N ALA A 119 -4.88 -3.34 -13.69
CA ALA A 119 -3.64 -4.05 -13.94
C ALA A 119 -2.88 -3.53 -15.15
N ASN A 120 -3.53 -3.34 -16.30
CA ASN A 120 -2.88 -2.83 -17.50
C ASN A 120 -2.32 -1.41 -17.27
N HIS A 121 -3.11 -0.53 -16.66
CA HIS A 121 -2.65 0.82 -16.34
C HIS A 121 -1.48 0.80 -15.34
N ALA A 122 -1.56 -0.02 -14.30
CA ALA A 122 -0.52 -0.14 -13.29
C ALA A 122 0.77 -0.76 -13.85
N PHE A 123 0.66 -1.67 -14.81
CA PHE A 123 1.79 -2.30 -15.49
C PHE A 123 2.51 -1.35 -16.44
N LEU A 124 1.77 -0.65 -17.30
CA LEU A 124 2.34 0.28 -18.29
C LEU A 124 2.92 1.55 -17.64
N HIS A 125 2.24 2.05 -16.61
CA HIS A 125 2.60 3.30 -15.94
C HIS A 125 3.17 3.08 -14.53
N TYR A 126 3.83 1.95 -14.28
CA TYR A 126 4.39 1.61 -12.97
C TYR A 126 5.25 2.72 -12.37
N PHE A 127 5.97 3.46 -13.20
CA PHE A 127 6.83 4.57 -12.79
C PHE A 127 6.05 5.74 -12.15
N PHE A 128 4.75 5.87 -12.42
CA PHE A 128 3.88 6.85 -11.78
C PHE A 128 3.00 6.22 -10.70
N THR A 129 2.50 5.02 -10.95
CA THR A 129 1.51 4.37 -10.07
C THR A 129 2.12 3.90 -8.76
N TYR A 130 3.41 3.55 -8.71
CA TYR A 130 4.09 3.16 -7.48
C TYR A 130 4.01 4.23 -6.39
N ARG A 131 3.88 5.51 -6.75
CA ARG A 131 3.78 6.62 -5.80
C ARG A 131 2.58 6.49 -4.84
N ALA A 132 1.52 5.79 -5.26
CA ALA A 132 0.40 5.50 -4.38
C ALA A 132 0.79 4.71 -3.12
N GLN A 133 1.92 3.99 -3.16
CA GLN A 133 2.44 3.23 -2.02
C GLN A 133 2.96 4.12 -0.88
N PHE A 134 3.23 5.41 -1.11
CA PHE A 134 3.53 6.34 -0.02
C PHE A 134 2.38 6.43 0.98
N ALA A 135 1.12 6.37 0.49
CA ALA A 135 -0.05 6.29 1.37
C ALA A 135 -0.03 4.99 2.19
N SER A 136 0.35 3.86 1.60
CA SER A 136 0.50 2.59 2.32
C SER A 136 1.63 2.65 3.36
N ILE A 137 2.77 3.25 3.04
CA ILE A 137 3.87 3.42 4.00
C ILE A 137 3.41 4.27 5.18
N PHE A 138 2.70 5.38 4.92
CA PHE A 138 2.13 6.21 5.97
C PHE A 138 1.15 5.39 6.84
N CYS A 139 0.23 4.65 6.22
CA CYS A 139 -0.71 3.79 6.95
C CYS A 139 0.03 2.73 7.80
N LEU A 140 1.11 2.15 7.28
CA LEU A 140 1.95 1.21 8.02
C LEU A 140 2.54 1.87 9.27
N CYS A 141 3.09 3.07 9.15
CA CYS A 141 3.59 3.84 10.31
C CYS A 141 2.47 4.07 11.34
N MET A 142 1.26 4.39 10.89
CA MET A 142 0.11 4.61 11.78
C MET A 142 -0.37 3.30 12.44
N ILE A 143 -0.32 2.16 11.74
CA ILE A 143 -0.59 0.84 12.32
C ILE A 143 0.36 0.60 13.50
N PHE A 144 1.66 0.84 13.31
CA PHE A 144 2.65 0.69 14.38
C PHE A 144 2.44 1.70 15.50
N TYR A 145 2.19 2.96 15.18
CA TYR A 145 1.98 4.02 16.16
C TYR A 145 0.83 3.70 17.11
N TYR A 146 -0.32 3.28 16.58
CA TYR A 146 -1.50 2.95 17.38
C TYR A 146 -1.49 1.53 17.95
N GLY A 147 -0.87 0.58 17.26
CA GLY A 147 -0.94 -0.85 17.58
C GLY A 147 0.17 -1.33 18.52
N VAL A 148 1.32 -0.66 18.58
CA VAL A 148 2.48 -1.08 19.37
C VAL A 148 2.49 -0.43 20.74
N ASP A 149 2.83 -1.21 21.77
CA ASP A 149 3.08 -0.71 23.11
C ASP A 149 4.52 -0.16 23.23
N TRP A 150 4.65 1.13 22.97
CA TRP A 150 5.93 1.82 23.01
C TRP A 150 6.58 1.83 24.40
N LYS A 151 5.77 1.72 25.47
CA LYS A 151 6.30 1.60 26.85
C LYS A 151 7.00 0.26 27.04
N LEU A 152 6.43 -0.82 26.48
CA LEU A 152 7.03 -2.15 26.52
C LEU A 152 8.35 -2.18 25.71
N VAL A 153 8.37 -1.58 24.53
CA VAL A 153 9.55 -1.43 23.68
C VAL A 153 10.65 -0.68 24.44
N SER A 154 10.32 0.50 24.98
CA SER A 154 11.25 1.31 25.75
C SER A 154 11.82 0.56 26.96
N LYS A 155 10.96 -0.14 27.72
CA LYS A 155 11.39 -0.94 28.86
C LYS A 155 12.35 -2.08 28.49
N LYS A 156 12.15 -2.70 27.35
CA LYS A 156 12.94 -3.85 26.92
C LYS A 156 14.29 -3.46 26.32
N PHE A 157 14.33 -2.34 25.58
CA PHE A 157 15.55 -1.94 24.86
C PHE A 157 16.32 -0.80 25.51
N LEU A 158 15.68 0.08 26.28
CA LEU A 158 16.31 1.27 26.86
C LEU A 158 16.66 1.13 28.35
N LYS A 159 16.27 0.03 29.04
CA LYS A 159 16.74 -0.20 30.40
C LYS A 159 18.26 -0.48 30.38
N PRO A 160 19.08 0.36 31.03
CA PRO A 160 20.50 0.07 31.15
C PRO A 160 20.68 -1.26 31.86
N ARG A 161 21.44 -2.15 31.24
CA ARG A 161 21.84 -3.43 31.82
C ARG A 161 22.51 -3.09 33.15
N LYS A 162 21.87 -3.43 34.31
CA LYS A 162 22.49 -3.23 35.62
C LYS A 162 23.87 -3.91 35.59
N ARG A 163 24.93 -3.12 35.57
CA ARG A 163 26.29 -3.63 35.75
C ARG A 163 26.30 -4.40 37.06
N HIS A 164 26.56 -5.69 37.04
CA HIS A 164 26.84 -6.50 38.19
C HIS A 164 28.05 -5.84 38.86
N ARG A 165 27.81 -5.11 39.97
CA ARG A 165 28.87 -4.63 40.83
C ARG A 165 29.44 -5.88 41.51
N THR A 166 30.53 -6.38 40.96
CA THR A 166 31.37 -7.37 41.64
C THR A 166 31.88 -6.70 42.92
N ASN A 167 31.28 -7.08 44.07
CA ASN A 167 31.81 -6.78 45.37
C ASN A 167 33.13 -7.54 45.52
N THR A 168 34.24 -6.92 45.14
CA THR A 168 35.54 -7.35 45.62
C THR A 168 35.60 -7.06 47.09
N ARG A 169 35.21 -8.02 47.94
CA ARG A 169 35.53 -8.07 49.35
C ARG A 169 37.05 -8.04 49.47
N LYS A 170 37.59 -6.95 49.99
CA LYS A 170 38.96 -6.90 50.46
C LYS A 170 39.00 -7.69 51.75
N SER A 171 39.69 -8.80 51.79
CA SER A 171 40.25 -9.46 52.97
C SER A 171 41.45 -8.67 53.46
#